data_2a31d28ff3edacfd77fbab4529fb4168
#
_entry.id   2a31d28ff3edacfd77fbab4529fb4168
#
_cell.length_a   1.000
_cell.length_b   1.000
_cell.length_c   1.000
_cell.angle_alpha   90.00
_cell.angle_beta   90.00
_cell.angle_gamma   90.00
#
_symmetry.space_group_name_H-M   'P 1'
#
loop_
_entity.id
_entity.type
_entity.pdbx_description
1 polymer ?
#
loop_
_entity_poly.entity_id
_entity_poly.type
_entity_poly.pdbx_seq_one_letter_code
_entity_poly.pdbx_strand_id
1 'polypeptide(L)'
;MNSINLTRIDDGEAVSEYYKQLRTNIYFCGQDKQCIAFTSSFPNEGKSTVVFNLCKALAEDGKRVILLDADLRKSVLYNRCMPDQEVKGLSHYLAGFVPLNDVICKTNIKNLYMAFAGLNAPNPAELLGNPKFKAAIEAMKKSFNYIIVDCAPIGAVI
;
A
#
# COMPACT_ATOMS: atom_id res chain seq x y z
N MET A 1 1.32 16.01 -3.61
CA MET A 1 1.62 14.91 -2.68
C MET A 1 1.48 15.39 -1.26
N ASN A 2 0.76 14.66 -0.43
CA ASN A 2 0.58 14.98 0.97
C ASN A 2 1.77 14.49 1.80
N SER A 3 2.12 15.21 2.85
CA SER A 3 3.05 14.73 3.88
C SER A 3 2.26 14.45 5.15
N ILE A 4 2.34 13.23 5.66
CA ILE A 4 1.56 12.77 6.80
C ILE A 4 2.46 12.10 7.84
N ASN A 5 1.99 12.07 9.09
CA ASN A 5 2.59 11.29 10.15
C ASN A 5 1.66 10.14 10.54
N LEU A 6 2.22 8.95 10.60
CA LEU A 6 1.50 7.76 11.03
C LEU A 6 1.56 7.69 12.55
N THR A 7 0.41 7.87 13.22
CA THR A 7 0.40 8.10 14.67
C THR A 7 0.33 6.82 15.52
N ARG A 8 -0.01 5.68 14.91
CA ARG A 8 -0.12 4.40 15.61
C ARG A 8 1.01 3.42 15.35
N ILE A 9 2.06 3.88 14.70
CA ILE A 9 3.18 3.04 14.35
C ILE A 9 4.41 3.48 15.11
N ASP A 10 5.09 2.52 15.72
CA ASP A 10 6.39 2.74 16.32
C ASP A 10 7.44 2.72 15.21
N ASP A 11 7.84 3.90 14.76
CA ASP A 11 8.83 4.09 13.71
C ASP A 11 10.28 3.95 14.23
N GLY A 12 10.46 3.83 15.55
CA GLY A 12 11.77 3.61 16.19
C GLY A 12 12.15 2.15 16.35
N GLU A 13 11.23 1.22 16.12
CA GLU A 13 11.49 -0.21 16.30
C GLU A 13 12.17 -0.80 15.06
N ALA A 14 13.26 -1.53 15.31
CA ALA A 14 13.99 -2.22 14.24
C ALA A 14 13.15 -3.34 13.62
N VAL A 15 13.26 -3.49 12.30
CA VAL A 15 12.60 -4.56 11.57
C VAL A 15 13.18 -5.92 11.96
N SER A 16 12.33 -6.91 12.25
CA SER A 16 12.76 -8.25 12.66
C SER A 16 13.48 -9.00 11.54
N GLU A 17 14.26 -10.00 11.91
CA GLU A 17 14.98 -10.85 10.94
C GLU A 17 14.02 -11.57 9.98
N TYR A 18 12.82 -11.92 10.43
CA TYR A 18 11.79 -12.51 9.56
C TYR A 18 11.51 -11.63 8.33
N TYR A 19 11.29 -10.34 8.54
CA TYR A 19 10.98 -9.42 7.43
C TYR A 19 12.21 -9.12 6.57
N LYS A 20 13.40 -9.15 7.14
CA LYS A 20 14.64 -9.05 6.36
C LYS A 20 14.85 -10.25 5.45
N GLN A 21 14.50 -11.45 5.90
CA GLN A 21 14.52 -12.65 5.06
C GLN A 21 13.48 -12.57 3.94
N LEU A 22 12.27 -12.14 4.26
CA LEU A 22 11.23 -11.97 3.25
C LEU A 22 11.65 -10.94 2.19
N ARG A 23 12.24 -9.83 2.61
CA ARG A 23 12.80 -8.82 1.71
C ARG A 23 13.85 -9.42 0.78
N THR A 24 14.78 -10.20 1.32
CA THR A 24 15.81 -10.87 0.52
C THR A 24 15.19 -11.80 -0.52
N ASN A 25 14.17 -12.56 -0.15
CA ASN A 25 13.46 -13.43 -1.09
C ASN A 25 12.81 -12.63 -2.22
N ILE A 26 12.28 -11.46 -1.93
CA ILE A 26 11.72 -10.56 -2.95
C ILE A 26 12.80 -10.09 -3.91
N TYR A 27 13.99 -9.74 -3.41
CA TYR A 27 15.09 -9.34 -4.28
C TYR A 27 15.52 -10.48 -5.23
N PHE A 28 15.47 -11.72 -4.78
CA PHE A 28 15.78 -12.88 -5.61
C PHE A 28 14.74 -13.14 -6.70
N CYS A 29 13.54 -12.57 -6.60
CA CYS A 29 12.55 -12.68 -7.68
C CYS A 29 12.93 -11.88 -8.93
N GLY A 30 13.91 -10.98 -8.82
CA GLY A 30 14.42 -10.17 -9.94
C GLY A 30 14.06 -8.70 -9.82
N GLN A 31 14.91 -7.84 -10.38
CA GLN A 31 14.73 -6.38 -10.33
C GLN A 31 13.56 -5.89 -11.16
N ASP A 32 13.08 -6.69 -12.10
CA ASP A 32 11.91 -6.39 -12.93
C ASP A 32 10.58 -6.58 -12.19
N LYS A 33 10.60 -7.21 -11.00
CA LYS A 33 9.41 -7.45 -10.20
C LYS A 33 9.18 -6.28 -9.24
N GLN A 34 8.70 -5.16 -9.76
CA GLN A 34 8.47 -3.94 -9.00
C GLN A 34 7.11 -3.90 -8.31
N CYS A 35 6.08 -4.52 -8.89
CA CYS A 35 4.72 -4.49 -8.36
C CYS A 35 4.36 -5.87 -7.82
N ILE A 36 4.07 -5.94 -6.52
CA ILE A 36 3.79 -7.20 -5.82
C ILE A 36 2.47 -7.03 -5.07
N ALA A 37 1.51 -7.92 -5.37
CA ALA A 37 0.22 -7.93 -4.72
C ALA A 37 0.16 -9.01 -3.64
N PHE A 38 -0.44 -8.65 -2.51
CA PHE A 38 -0.64 -9.56 -1.38
C PHE A 38 -2.12 -9.76 -1.15
N THR A 39 -2.53 -11.00 -0.96
CA THR A 39 -3.88 -11.36 -0.60
C THR A 39 -3.86 -12.47 0.45
N SER A 40 -5.01 -12.75 1.06
CA SER A 40 -5.19 -13.87 1.98
C SER A 40 -6.47 -14.62 1.63
N SER A 41 -6.63 -15.83 2.17
CA SER A 41 -7.85 -16.62 1.95
C SER A 41 -9.03 -15.99 2.69
N PHE A 42 -8.82 -15.55 3.93
CA PHE A 42 -9.86 -15.01 4.80
C PHE A 42 -9.41 -13.69 5.42
N PRO A 43 -10.36 -12.82 5.88
CA PRO A 43 -10.02 -11.62 6.60
C PRO A 43 -9.38 -11.96 7.96
N ASN A 44 -8.64 -10.99 8.51
CA ASN A 44 -8.01 -11.07 9.84
C ASN A 44 -6.94 -12.17 9.99
N GLU A 45 -6.27 -12.56 8.90
CA GLU A 45 -5.14 -13.49 8.94
C GLU A 45 -3.78 -12.82 9.17
N GLY A 46 -3.77 -11.52 9.51
CA GLY A 46 -2.54 -10.78 9.74
C GLY A 46 -1.85 -10.27 8.48
N LYS A 47 -2.51 -10.35 7.33
CA LYS A 47 -1.98 -9.92 6.03
C LYS A 47 -1.48 -8.47 6.05
N SER A 48 -2.29 -7.53 6.53
CA SER A 48 -1.93 -6.12 6.54
C SER A 48 -0.74 -5.81 7.45
N THR A 49 -0.58 -6.55 8.55
CA THR A 49 0.61 -6.46 9.42
C THR A 49 1.86 -6.89 8.68
N VAL A 50 1.81 -8.03 8.01
CA VAL A 50 2.94 -8.56 7.24
C VAL A 50 3.32 -7.60 6.11
N VAL A 51 2.33 -7.13 5.37
CA VAL A 51 2.53 -6.22 4.24
C VAL A 51 3.17 -4.91 4.70
N PHE A 52 2.66 -4.31 5.78
CA PHE A 52 3.21 -3.07 6.31
C PHE A 52 4.66 -3.23 6.77
N ASN A 53 4.96 -4.28 7.53
CA ASN A 53 6.31 -4.53 8.03
C ASN A 53 7.30 -4.87 6.91
N LEU A 54 6.84 -5.54 5.85
CA LEU A 54 7.66 -5.76 4.66
C LEU A 54 8.01 -4.43 3.97
N CYS A 55 7.03 -3.54 3.81
CA CYS A 55 7.27 -2.21 3.25
C CYS A 55 8.27 -1.42 4.08
N LYS A 56 8.15 -1.51 5.40
CA LYS A 56 9.10 -0.89 6.34
C LYS A 56 10.51 -1.47 6.15
N ALA A 57 10.62 -2.79 5.98
CA ALA A 57 11.92 -3.45 5.75
C ALA A 57 12.56 -3.01 4.43
N LEU A 58 11.77 -2.91 3.37
CA LEU A 58 12.26 -2.43 2.07
C LEU A 58 12.72 -0.98 2.15
N ALA A 59 11.95 -0.13 2.84
CA ALA A 59 12.29 1.27 3.04
C ALA A 59 13.56 1.45 3.87
N GLU A 60 13.73 0.64 4.91
CA GLU A 60 14.93 0.64 5.75
C GLU A 60 16.19 0.30 4.94
N ASP A 61 16.06 -0.54 3.91
CA ASP A 61 17.17 -0.90 3.01
C ASP A 61 17.37 0.12 1.88
N GLY A 62 16.80 1.30 1.99
CA GLY A 62 17.00 2.39 1.04
C GLY A 62 16.12 2.34 -0.21
N LYS A 63 15.19 1.39 -0.29
CA LYS A 63 14.26 1.32 -1.42
C LYS A 63 13.13 2.33 -1.26
N ARG A 64 12.78 3.01 -2.32
CA ARG A 64 11.59 3.87 -2.36
C ARG A 64 10.38 2.98 -2.59
N VAL A 65 9.53 2.90 -1.57
CA VAL A 65 8.39 1.96 -1.54
C VAL A 65 7.09 2.73 -1.40
N ILE A 66 6.07 2.34 -2.15
CA ILE A 66 4.70 2.77 -1.93
C ILE A 66 3.84 1.57 -1.55
N LEU A 67 3.13 1.68 -0.44
CA LEU A 67 2.10 0.73 -0.02
C LEU A 67 0.74 1.24 -0.50
N LEU A 68 0.14 0.49 -1.41
CA LEU A 68 -1.13 0.83 -2.03
C LEU A 68 -2.22 -0.03 -1.43
N ASP A 69 -3.18 0.61 -0.75
CA ASP A 69 -4.32 -0.09 -0.18
C ASP A 69 -5.41 -0.27 -1.24
N ALA A 70 -5.51 -1.47 -1.78
CA ALA A 70 -6.50 -1.83 -2.80
C ALA A 70 -7.69 -2.60 -2.23
N ASP A 71 -7.81 -2.70 -0.91
CA ASP A 71 -9.03 -3.22 -0.26
C ASP A 71 -10.06 -2.09 -0.17
N LEU A 72 -10.71 -1.79 -1.30
CA LEU A 72 -11.69 -0.71 -1.41
C LEU A 72 -13.01 -1.02 -0.74
N ARG A 73 -13.23 -2.26 -0.32
CA ARG A 73 -14.46 -2.71 0.29
C ARG A 73 -14.43 -2.58 1.81
N LYS A 74 -13.33 -2.98 2.43
CA LYS A 74 -13.18 -3.02 3.89
C LYS A 74 -11.73 -2.79 4.29
N SER A 75 -11.23 -1.60 4.02
CA SER A 75 -9.88 -1.22 4.37
C SER A 75 -9.67 -1.21 5.89
N VAL A 76 -8.52 -1.73 6.33
CA VAL A 76 -8.08 -1.68 7.72
C VAL A 76 -6.83 -0.81 7.92
N LEU A 77 -6.11 -0.51 6.84
CA LEU A 77 -4.83 0.21 6.93
C LEU A 77 -4.97 1.63 7.47
N TYR A 78 -6.01 2.35 7.07
CA TYR A 78 -6.22 3.73 7.55
C TYR A 78 -6.34 3.78 9.07
N ASN A 79 -7.19 2.95 9.64
CA ASN A 79 -7.40 2.91 11.09
C ASN A 79 -6.19 2.34 11.83
N ARG A 80 -5.45 1.45 11.19
CA ARG A 80 -4.25 0.85 11.76
C ARG A 80 -3.09 1.83 11.84
N CYS A 81 -2.92 2.64 10.80
CA CYS A 81 -1.82 3.61 10.72
C CYS A 81 -2.18 4.97 11.32
N MET A 82 -3.45 5.33 11.31
CA MET A 82 -3.97 6.60 11.84
C MET A 82 -3.14 7.80 11.40
N PRO A 83 -3.22 8.20 10.14
CA PRO A 83 -2.53 9.42 9.69
C PRO A 83 -3.04 10.64 10.48
N ASP A 84 -2.17 11.60 10.70
CA ASP A 84 -2.44 12.80 11.49
C ASP A 84 -3.34 13.82 10.78
N GLN A 85 -3.72 13.55 9.56
CA GLN A 85 -4.64 14.38 8.78
C GLN A 85 -5.50 13.53 7.87
N GLU A 86 -6.66 14.06 7.50
CA GLU A 86 -7.53 13.41 6.53
C GLU A 86 -6.92 13.50 5.13
N VAL A 87 -6.95 12.37 4.41
CA VAL A 87 -6.41 12.28 3.05
C VAL A 87 -7.41 11.62 2.11
N LYS A 88 -7.36 11.99 0.85
CA LYS A 88 -8.11 11.32 -0.20
C LYS A 88 -7.41 9.99 -0.53
N GLY A 89 -8.18 8.99 -0.91
CA GLY A 89 -7.67 7.66 -1.19
C GLY A 89 -7.86 7.21 -2.63
N LEU A 90 -7.45 6.00 -2.88
CA LEU A 90 -7.46 5.38 -4.22
C LEU A 90 -8.86 5.40 -4.85
N SER A 91 -9.92 5.14 -4.06
CA SER A 91 -11.30 5.19 -4.57
C SER A 91 -11.67 6.55 -5.16
N HIS A 92 -11.21 7.64 -4.55
CA HIS A 92 -11.46 9.00 -5.07
C HIS A 92 -10.79 9.20 -6.43
N TYR A 93 -9.56 8.74 -6.59
CA TYR A 93 -8.83 8.82 -7.86
C TYR A 93 -9.49 7.96 -8.94
N LEU A 94 -9.83 6.71 -8.62
CA LEU A 94 -10.43 5.79 -9.58
C LEU A 94 -11.81 6.25 -10.03
N ALA A 95 -12.55 6.92 -9.15
CA ALA A 95 -13.84 7.50 -9.49
C ALA A 95 -13.74 8.85 -10.23
N GLY A 96 -12.53 9.39 -10.37
CA GLY A 96 -12.30 10.63 -11.13
C GLY A 96 -12.41 11.92 -10.34
N PHE A 97 -12.47 11.87 -9.01
CA PHE A 97 -12.64 13.06 -8.17
C PHE A 97 -11.36 13.82 -7.90
N VAL A 98 -10.21 13.15 -7.88
CA VAL A 98 -8.92 13.77 -7.58
C VAL A 98 -7.83 13.20 -8.49
N PRO A 99 -6.74 13.95 -8.75
CA PRO A 99 -5.58 13.41 -9.46
C PRO A 99 -4.80 12.44 -8.58
N LEU A 100 -4.00 11.58 -9.19
CA LEU A 100 -3.19 10.58 -8.47
C LEU A 100 -2.27 11.21 -7.42
N ASN A 101 -1.69 12.36 -7.74
CA ASN A 101 -0.75 13.04 -6.84
C ASN A 101 -1.39 13.43 -5.50
N ASP A 102 -2.71 13.66 -5.46
CA ASP A 102 -3.43 14.00 -4.23
C ASP A 102 -3.66 12.77 -3.33
N VAL A 103 -3.46 11.57 -3.86
CA VAL A 103 -3.66 10.31 -3.14
C VAL A 103 -2.36 9.79 -2.55
N ILE A 104 -1.22 10.10 -3.17
CA ILE A 104 0.09 9.63 -2.72
C ILE A 104 0.52 10.43 -1.49
N CYS A 105 0.81 9.72 -0.39
CA CYS A 105 1.23 10.31 0.86
C CYS A 105 2.66 9.93 1.19
N LYS A 106 3.51 10.93 1.44
CA LYS A 106 4.83 10.73 2.05
C LYS A 106 4.63 10.57 3.55
N THR A 107 5.16 9.49 4.12
CA THR A 107 5.02 9.22 5.56
C THR A 107 6.23 9.70 6.35
N ASN A 108 6.12 9.66 7.69
CA ASN A 108 7.22 9.93 8.60
C ASN A 108 8.28 8.80 8.62
N ILE A 109 8.00 7.65 8.01
CA ILE A 109 9.00 6.60 7.82
C ILE A 109 9.76 6.89 6.53
N LYS A 110 11.07 7.09 6.64
CA LYS A 110 11.91 7.40 5.48
C LYS A 110 11.75 6.36 4.37
N ASN A 111 11.60 6.83 3.13
CA ASN A 111 11.43 6.02 1.93
C ASN A 111 10.09 5.28 1.82
N LEU A 112 9.21 5.39 2.81
CA LEU A 112 7.89 4.76 2.77
C LEU A 112 6.82 5.79 2.40
N TYR A 113 6.08 5.49 1.34
CA TYR A 113 4.93 6.23 0.87
C TYR A 113 3.69 5.34 0.98
N MET A 114 2.53 5.95 1.11
CA MET A 114 1.27 5.22 1.18
C MET A 114 0.20 5.87 0.30
N ALA A 115 -0.69 5.05 -0.23
CA ALA A 115 -1.93 5.48 -0.83
C ALA A 115 -3.06 4.67 -0.16
N PHE A 116 -3.89 5.35 0.62
CA PHE A 116 -5.00 4.70 1.33
C PHE A 116 -6.14 4.38 0.38
N ALA A 117 -7.04 3.47 0.79
CA ALA A 117 -8.16 3.06 -0.04
C ALA A 117 -9.18 4.19 -0.28
N GLY A 118 -9.35 5.08 0.68
CA GLY A 118 -10.36 6.13 0.63
C GLY A 118 -11.72 5.64 1.14
N LEU A 119 -12.79 6.20 0.59
CA LEU A 119 -14.14 5.78 0.95
C LEU A 119 -14.42 4.36 0.48
N ASN A 120 -15.19 3.62 1.29
CA ASN A 120 -15.64 2.29 0.91
C ASN A 120 -16.46 2.35 -0.37
N ALA A 121 -16.07 1.54 -1.35
CA ALA A 121 -16.73 1.49 -2.64
C ALA A 121 -17.74 0.35 -2.69
N PRO A 122 -18.97 0.57 -3.21
CA PRO A 122 -19.92 -0.50 -3.40
C PRO A 122 -19.54 -1.43 -4.57
N ASN A 123 -18.66 -0.96 -5.47
CA ASN A 123 -18.25 -1.65 -6.68
C ASN A 123 -16.72 -1.74 -6.82
N PRO A 124 -16.02 -2.36 -5.84
CA PRO A 124 -14.56 -2.33 -5.82
C PRO A 124 -13.92 -3.00 -7.03
N ALA A 125 -14.46 -4.12 -7.49
CA ALA A 125 -13.91 -4.83 -8.66
C ALA A 125 -13.99 -3.98 -9.93
N GLU A 126 -15.08 -3.26 -10.12
CA GLU A 126 -15.25 -2.36 -11.25
C GLU A 126 -14.25 -1.21 -11.21
N LEU A 127 -14.07 -0.58 -10.06
CA LEU A 127 -13.10 0.49 -9.90
C LEU A 127 -11.67 0.02 -10.16
N LEU A 128 -11.29 -1.12 -9.62
CA LEU A 128 -9.95 -1.69 -9.83
C LEU A 128 -9.74 -2.16 -11.27
N GLY A 129 -10.80 -2.53 -11.97
CA GLY A 129 -10.78 -2.86 -13.39
C GLY A 129 -10.70 -1.64 -14.32
N ASN A 130 -10.85 -0.44 -13.78
CA ASN A 130 -10.76 0.80 -14.54
C ASN A 130 -9.33 0.98 -15.06
N PRO A 131 -9.16 1.43 -16.34
CA PRO A 131 -7.83 1.73 -16.90
C PRO A 131 -6.99 2.69 -16.06
N LYS A 132 -7.60 3.53 -15.23
CA LYS A 132 -6.91 4.43 -14.31
C LYS A 132 -6.05 3.68 -13.29
N PHE A 133 -6.47 2.48 -12.85
CA PHE A 133 -5.67 1.71 -11.90
C PHE A 133 -4.35 1.26 -12.54
N LYS A 134 -4.43 0.72 -13.75
CA LYS A 134 -3.22 0.33 -14.49
C LYS A 134 -2.32 1.53 -14.77
N ALA A 135 -2.91 2.66 -15.14
CA ALA A 135 -2.16 3.90 -15.38
C ALA A 135 -1.46 4.38 -14.11
N ALA A 136 -2.10 4.26 -12.94
CA ALA A 136 -1.49 4.60 -11.66
C ALA A 136 -0.28 3.72 -11.37
N ILE A 137 -0.40 2.42 -11.55
CA ILE A 137 0.70 1.46 -11.35
C ILE A 137 1.88 1.80 -12.28
N GLU A 138 1.62 2.04 -13.55
CA GLU A 138 2.68 2.40 -14.52
C GLU A 138 3.37 3.73 -14.16
N ALA A 139 2.60 4.70 -13.70
CA ALA A 139 3.16 5.97 -13.22
C ALA A 139 4.04 5.77 -11.98
N MET A 140 3.58 4.95 -11.03
CA MET A 140 4.31 4.66 -9.79
C MET A 140 5.62 3.89 -10.05
N LYS A 141 5.66 3.03 -11.06
CA LYS A 141 6.89 2.29 -11.44
C LYS A 141 8.04 3.23 -11.81
N LYS A 142 7.75 4.43 -12.27
CA LYS A 142 8.76 5.43 -12.64
C LYS A 142 9.38 6.11 -11.42
N SER A 143 8.64 6.16 -10.30
CA SER A 143 9.03 6.92 -9.11
C SER A 143 9.42 6.04 -7.92
N PHE A 144 9.02 4.78 -7.91
CA PHE A 144 9.23 3.86 -6.79
C PHE A 144 9.98 2.61 -7.24
N ASN A 145 10.83 2.10 -6.37
CA ASN A 145 11.49 0.81 -6.58
C ASN A 145 10.51 -0.35 -6.44
N TYR A 146 9.58 -0.24 -5.46
CA TYR A 146 8.57 -1.25 -5.20
C TYR A 146 7.21 -0.62 -4.99
N ILE A 147 6.19 -1.26 -5.57
CA ILE A 147 4.78 -0.96 -5.37
C ILE A 147 4.19 -2.20 -4.72
N ILE A 148 3.83 -2.09 -3.46
CA ILE A 148 3.25 -3.20 -2.70
C ILE A 148 1.75 -2.95 -2.60
N VAL A 149 0.96 -3.88 -3.14
CA VAL A 149 -0.50 -3.74 -3.22
C VAL A 149 -1.14 -4.67 -2.19
N ASP A 150 -1.84 -4.09 -1.23
CA ASP A 150 -2.60 -4.83 -0.23
C ASP A 150 -4.02 -5.05 -0.75
N CYS A 151 -4.31 -6.28 -1.18
CA CYS A 151 -5.58 -6.65 -1.79
C CYS A 151 -6.57 -7.19 -0.76
N ALA A 152 -7.87 -7.13 -1.09
CA ALA A 152 -8.91 -7.75 -0.28
C ALA A 152 -8.68 -9.26 -0.18
N PRO A 153 -9.07 -9.91 0.95
CA PRO A 153 -9.05 -11.36 1.06
C PRO A 153 -9.93 -12.00 -0.04
N ILE A 154 -9.47 -13.11 -0.60
CA ILE A 154 -10.18 -13.81 -1.68
C ILE A 154 -11.58 -14.24 -1.21
N GLY A 155 -11.69 -14.76 0.00
CA GLY A 155 -12.96 -15.21 0.56
C GLY A 155 -13.98 -14.09 0.82
N ALA A 156 -13.56 -12.82 0.83
CA ALA A 156 -14.46 -11.68 1.03
C ALA A 156 -15.09 -11.18 -0.28
N VAL A 157 -14.64 -11.68 -1.42
CA VAL A 157 -15.02 -11.16 -2.75
C VAL A 157 -16.04 -12.07 -3.45
N ILE A 158 -16.30 -13.21 -2.88
CA ILE A 158 -17.23 -14.20 -3.44
C ILE A 158 -18.66 -13.93 -2.97
#